data_656185024d5c6fcc62fc3d118b22ffa9
#
_entry.id   656185024d5c6fcc62fc3d118b22ffa9
#
_cell.length_a   1.000
_cell.length_b   1.000
_cell.length_c   1.000
_cell.angle_alpha   90.00
_cell.angle_beta   90.00
_cell.angle_gamma   90.00
#
_symmetry.space_group_name_H-M   'P 1'
#
loop_
_entity.id
_entity.type
_entity.pdbx_description
1 polymer ?
#
loop_
_entity_poly.entity_id
_entity_poly.type
_entity_poly.pdbx_seq_one_letter_code
_entity_poly.pdbx_strand_id
1 'polypeptide(L)'
;MYIFSLFLLVILAIIGYGIAVDRKEYTVLDKAKDTAARQRFYRKWVATSWLFYGLPSIVGLLILSKMGVDISLPEVGVNLVPAAVSVSVIVLLLTVVTLVQAKRASANDRKKVQQEINQVSGGSIIARNSSERRLAAVLSLSAGINEELFFRAFLPVVIIGLIGSDLAILAIVISVVIFGAVHLYQGLRGIMLTGIIGVVMMVVYLATGSIFWPIILHIIMDIRSTVVISYLAYGNK
;
A
#
# COMPACT_ATOMS: atom_id res chain seq x y z
N MET A 1 -10.01 -5.83 27.22
CA MET A 1 -10.89 -6.46 26.22
C MET A 1 -11.79 -5.47 25.50
N TYR A 2 -12.63 -4.67 26.14
CA TYR A 2 -13.57 -3.72 25.48
C TYR A 2 -12.92 -2.75 24.49
N ILE A 3 -11.73 -2.24 24.75
CA ILE A 3 -11.05 -1.29 23.86
C ILE A 3 -10.65 -1.93 22.51
N PHE A 4 -10.18 -3.18 22.55
CA PHE A 4 -9.84 -3.90 21.32
C PHE A 4 -11.07 -4.23 20.48
N SER A 5 -12.20 -4.59 21.14
CA SER A 5 -13.47 -4.80 20.44
C SER A 5 -13.97 -3.51 19.80
N LEU A 6 -13.85 -2.36 20.47
CA LEU A 6 -14.18 -1.06 19.89
C LEU A 6 -13.30 -0.73 18.67
N PHE A 7 -11.99 -0.94 18.78
CA PHE A 7 -11.09 -0.73 17.65
C PHE A 7 -11.41 -1.68 16.50
N LEU A 8 -11.71 -2.96 16.77
CA LEU A 8 -12.11 -3.88 15.72
C LEU A 8 -13.37 -3.42 14.99
N LEU A 9 -14.39 -2.94 15.70
CA LEU A 9 -15.60 -2.39 15.08
C LEU A 9 -15.30 -1.20 14.16
N VAL A 10 -14.45 -0.28 14.62
CA VAL A 10 -14.00 0.86 13.80
C VAL A 10 -13.23 0.37 12.56
N ILE A 11 -12.30 -0.57 12.72
CA ILE A 11 -11.52 -1.17 11.64
C ILE A 11 -12.44 -1.84 10.61
N LEU A 12 -13.41 -2.65 11.06
CA LEU A 12 -14.36 -3.31 10.17
C LEU A 12 -15.23 -2.30 9.40
N ALA A 13 -15.65 -1.22 10.06
CA ALA A 13 -16.38 -0.15 9.39
C ALA A 13 -15.53 0.56 8.32
N ILE A 14 -14.27 0.84 8.61
CA ILE A 14 -13.31 1.44 7.67
C ILE A 14 -13.10 0.51 6.46
N ILE A 15 -12.82 -0.76 6.70
CA ILE A 15 -12.59 -1.74 5.65
C ILE A 15 -13.84 -1.94 4.78
N GLY A 16 -14.99 -2.10 5.42
CA GLY A 16 -16.27 -2.26 4.70
C GLY A 16 -16.60 -1.04 3.84
N TYR A 17 -16.41 0.18 4.37
CA TYR A 17 -16.57 1.41 3.62
C TYR A 17 -15.57 1.50 2.45
N GLY A 18 -14.29 1.23 2.70
CA GLY A 18 -13.25 1.25 1.67
C GLY A 18 -13.60 0.32 0.51
N ILE A 19 -13.89 -0.96 0.77
CA ILE A 19 -14.26 -1.93 -0.27
C ILE A 19 -15.47 -1.46 -1.09
N ALA A 20 -16.47 -0.87 -0.43
CA ALA A 20 -17.69 -0.41 -1.10
C ALA A 20 -17.45 0.81 -1.99
N VAL A 21 -16.57 1.73 -1.58
CA VAL A 21 -16.35 3.02 -2.24
C VAL A 21 -15.21 2.94 -3.26
N ASP A 22 -14.11 2.26 -2.96
CA ASP A 22 -12.89 2.25 -3.80
C ASP A 22 -13.16 1.70 -5.19
N ARG A 23 -13.98 0.64 -5.30
CA ARG A 23 -14.38 0.10 -6.61
C ARG A 23 -15.11 1.13 -7.47
N LYS A 24 -16.00 1.91 -6.86
CA LYS A 24 -16.74 2.97 -7.56
C LYS A 24 -15.82 4.11 -7.98
N GLU A 25 -14.98 4.58 -7.06
CA GLU A 25 -14.02 5.65 -7.32
C GLU A 25 -13.01 5.26 -8.40
N TYR A 26 -12.54 4.03 -8.36
CA TYR A 26 -11.62 3.50 -9.36
C TYR A 26 -12.26 3.42 -10.75
N THR A 27 -13.54 3.02 -10.82
CA THR A 27 -14.32 3.02 -12.08
C THR A 27 -14.45 4.45 -12.63
N VAL A 28 -14.58 5.46 -11.76
CA VAL A 28 -14.61 6.87 -12.18
C VAL A 28 -13.27 7.30 -12.74
N LEU A 29 -12.16 6.92 -12.09
CA LEU A 29 -10.80 7.20 -12.57
C LEU A 29 -10.53 6.54 -13.93
N ASP A 30 -10.95 5.30 -14.10
CA ASP A 30 -10.75 4.54 -15.36
C ASP A 30 -11.41 5.22 -16.55
N LYS A 31 -12.58 5.82 -16.32
CA LYS A 31 -13.32 6.60 -17.34
C LYS A 31 -12.84 8.06 -17.48
N ALA A 32 -12.01 8.55 -16.56
CA ALA A 32 -11.56 9.93 -16.55
C ALA A 32 -10.60 10.23 -17.71
N LYS A 33 -11.03 11.07 -18.64
CA LYS A 33 -10.22 11.49 -19.80
C LYS A 33 -9.40 12.75 -19.51
N ASP A 34 -9.89 13.62 -18.65
CA ASP A 34 -9.27 14.90 -18.34
C ASP A 34 -8.38 14.84 -17.08
N THR A 35 -7.34 15.68 -17.08
CA THR A 35 -6.38 15.79 -15.98
C THR A 35 -7.02 16.27 -14.68
N ALA A 36 -8.03 17.15 -14.73
CA ALA A 36 -8.65 17.69 -13.54
C ALA A 36 -9.44 16.62 -12.76
N ALA A 37 -10.16 15.74 -13.47
CA ALA A 37 -10.84 14.59 -12.84
C ALA A 37 -9.84 13.64 -12.16
N ARG A 38 -8.71 13.35 -12.83
CA ARG A 38 -7.65 12.49 -12.30
C ARG A 38 -6.96 13.11 -11.08
N GLN A 39 -6.71 14.42 -11.11
CA GLN A 39 -6.16 15.15 -9.97
C GLN A 39 -7.12 15.16 -8.76
N ARG A 40 -8.44 15.29 -8.99
CA ARG A 40 -9.45 15.17 -7.91
C ARG A 40 -9.39 13.80 -7.27
N PHE A 41 -9.25 12.73 -8.05
CA PHE A 41 -9.08 11.38 -7.55
C PHE A 41 -7.85 11.24 -6.63
N TYR A 42 -6.66 11.66 -7.09
CA TYR A 42 -5.44 11.57 -6.27
C TYR A 42 -5.57 12.34 -4.95
N ARG A 43 -6.09 13.59 -5.00
CA ARG A 43 -6.30 14.39 -3.78
C ARG A 43 -7.27 13.74 -2.82
N LYS A 44 -8.37 13.20 -3.34
CA LYS A 44 -9.37 12.48 -2.52
C LYS A 44 -8.74 11.26 -1.87
N TRP A 45 -7.99 10.47 -2.60
CA TRP A 45 -7.36 9.26 -2.08
C TRP A 45 -6.26 9.57 -1.04
N VAL A 46 -5.50 10.64 -1.21
CA VAL A 46 -4.60 11.14 -0.17
C VAL A 46 -5.39 11.46 1.11
N ALA A 47 -6.46 12.24 1.01
CA ALA A 47 -7.24 12.63 2.17
C ALA A 47 -7.92 11.43 2.85
N THR A 48 -8.51 10.52 2.09
CA THR A 48 -9.18 9.32 2.63
C THR A 48 -8.19 8.34 3.23
N SER A 49 -7.01 8.16 2.65
CA SER A 49 -5.94 7.34 3.20
C SER A 49 -5.52 7.81 4.61
N TRP A 50 -5.33 9.12 4.81
CA TRP A 50 -5.04 9.69 6.13
C TRP A 50 -6.22 9.55 7.08
N LEU A 51 -7.44 9.85 6.63
CA LEU A 51 -8.62 9.81 7.47
C LEU A 51 -8.96 8.40 7.96
N PHE A 52 -8.81 7.39 7.10
CA PHE A 52 -9.25 6.03 7.41
C PHE A 52 -8.13 5.10 7.86
N TYR A 53 -6.89 5.29 7.40
CA TYR A 53 -5.78 4.43 7.79
C TYR A 53 -4.78 5.14 8.72
N GLY A 54 -4.26 6.30 8.32
CA GLY A 54 -3.20 6.98 9.06
C GLY A 54 -3.61 7.45 10.44
N LEU A 55 -4.60 8.34 10.52
CA LEU A 55 -5.05 8.91 11.79
C LEU A 55 -5.59 7.87 12.78
N PRO A 56 -6.46 6.91 12.38
CA PRO A 56 -6.91 5.86 13.29
C PRO A 56 -5.77 5.01 13.84
N SER A 57 -4.77 4.69 13.02
CA SER A 57 -3.61 3.91 13.46
C SER A 57 -2.77 4.67 14.47
N ILE A 58 -2.44 5.93 14.18
CA ILE A 58 -1.64 6.76 15.09
C ILE A 58 -2.37 6.94 16.43
N VAL A 59 -3.64 7.33 16.39
CA VAL A 59 -4.43 7.55 17.60
C VAL A 59 -4.63 6.24 18.37
N GLY A 60 -4.94 5.15 17.68
CA GLY A 60 -5.15 3.85 18.30
C GLY A 60 -3.88 3.31 18.95
N LEU A 61 -2.73 3.35 18.28
CA LEU A 61 -1.45 2.92 18.85
C LEU A 61 -1.03 3.79 20.03
N LEU A 62 -1.26 5.10 19.99
CA LEU A 62 -0.97 6.00 21.12
C LEU A 62 -1.85 5.68 22.34
N ILE A 63 -3.13 5.41 22.13
CA ILE A 63 -4.04 4.99 23.22
C ILE A 63 -3.58 3.66 23.83
N LEU A 64 -3.32 2.64 23.00
CA LEU A 64 -2.88 1.35 23.45
C LEU A 64 -1.55 1.43 24.21
N SER A 65 -0.59 2.17 23.70
CA SER A 65 0.70 2.41 24.38
C SER A 65 0.53 3.08 25.74
N LYS A 66 -0.31 4.12 25.84
CA LYS A 66 -0.62 4.77 27.13
C LYS A 66 -1.34 3.86 28.12
N MET A 67 -2.05 2.85 27.63
CA MET A 67 -2.67 1.83 28.47
C MET A 67 -1.69 0.71 28.90
N GLY A 68 -0.41 0.81 28.52
CA GLY A 68 0.61 -0.20 28.84
C GLY A 68 0.53 -1.45 27.98
N VAL A 69 -0.17 -1.40 26.84
CA VAL A 69 -0.21 -2.51 25.89
C VAL A 69 1.10 -2.52 25.10
N ASP A 70 1.72 -3.69 25.00
CA ASP A 70 2.85 -3.87 24.09
C ASP A 70 2.35 -3.79 22.64
N ILE A 71 2.82 -2.79 21.92
CA ILE A 71 2.48 -2.54 20.52
C ILE A 71 3.49 -3.12 19.52
N SER A 72 4.50 -3.85 20.01
CA SER A 72 5.42 -4.61 19.17
C SER A 72 4.77 -5.92 18.69
N LEU A 73 5.18 -6.39 17.52
CA LEU A 73 4.84 -7.76 17.12
C LEU A 73 5.82 -8.76 17.73
N PRO A 74 5.37 -9.97 18.05
CA PRO A 74 6.23 -10.98 18.64
C PRO A 74 7.32 -11.43 17.65
N GLU A 75 8.45 -11.85 18.18
CA GLU A 75 9.50 -12.50 17.40
C GLU A 75 9.01 -13.82 16.82
N VAL A 76 9.30 -14.05 15.54
CA VAL A 76 8.81 -15.25 14.82
C VAL A 76 9.78 -16.45 14.87
N GLY A 77 10.79 -16.44 15.71
CA GLY A 77 11.69 -17.60 15.91
C GLY A 77 12.49 -18.04 14.66
N VAL A 78 12.37 -17.31 13.53
CA VAL A 78 13.05 -17.59 12.26
C VAL A 78 13.82 -16.35 11.84
N ASN A 79 15.06 -16.53 11.39
CA ASN A 79 15.83 -15.40 10.84
C ASN A 79 15.31 -14.98 9.48
N LEU A 80 14.52 -13.92 9.44
CA LEU A 80 13.93 -13.35 8.22
C LEU A 80 14.83 -12.30 7.53
N VAL A 81 15.96 -11.91 8.13
CA VAL A 81 16.86 -10.88 7.60
C VAL A 81 17.33 -11.18 6.17
N PRO A 82 17.78 -12.40 5.81
CA PRO A 82 18.18 -12.68 4.43
C PRO A 82 17.05 -12.47 3.41
N ALA A 83 15.83 -12.86 3.76
CA ALA A 83 14.66 -12.65 2.90
C ALA A 83 14.34 -11.16 2.74
N ALA A 84 14.33 -10.41 3.82
CA ALA A 84 14.09 -8.96 3.80
C ALA A 84 15.15 -8.22 2.97
N VAL A 85 16.42 -8.56 3.11
CA VAL A 85 17.52 -7.99 2.30
C VAL A 85 17.33 -8.32 0.83
N SER A 86 17.08 -9.60 0.50
CA SER A 86 16.90 -10.04 -0.88
C SER A 86 15.75 -9.31 -1.58
N VAL A 87 14.61 -9.18 -0.92
CA VAL A 87 13.46 -8.46 -1.45
C VAL A 87 13.78 -6.98 -1.63
N SER A 88 14.44 -6.33 -0.66
CA SER A 88 14.82 -4.93 -0.75
C SER A 88 15.74 -4.67 -1.94
N VAL A 89 16.72 -5.52 -2.16
CA VAL A 89 17.64 -5.47 -3.31
C VAL A 89 16.85 -5.64 -4.62
N ILE A 90 15.94 -6.61 -4.70
CA ILE A 90 15.11 -6.82 -5.89
C ILE A 90 14.27 -5.58 -6.21
N VAL A 91 13.60 -5.01 -5.22
CA VAL A 91 12.78 -3.79 -5.41
C VAL A 91 13.61 -2.62 -5.92
N LEU A 92 14.80 -2.41 -5.35
CA LEU A 92 15.73 -1.37 -5.78
C LEU A 92 16.23 -1.61 -7.21
N LEU A 93 16.65 -2.82 -7.52
CA LEU A 93 17.11 -3.18 -8.88
C LEU A 93 16.01 -2.98 -9.91
N LEU A 94 14.79 -3.46 -9.64
CA LEU A 94 13.65 -3.25 -10.54
C LEU A 94 13.34 -1.77 -10.74
N THR A 95 13.48 -0.96 -9.70
CA THR A 95 13.27 0.49 -9.78
C THR A 95 14.34 1.14 -10.64
N VAL A 96 15.61 0.81 -10.44
CA VAL A 96 16.73 1.31 -11.26
C VAL A 96 16.57 0.91 -12.73
N VAL A 97 16.27 -0.36 -13.00
CA VAL A 97 16.01 -0.86 -14.36
C VAL A 97 14.89 -0.07 -15.02
N THR A 98 13.76 0.14 -14.33
CA THR A 98 12.64 0.92 -14.87
C THR A 98 13.02 2.38 -15.13
N LEU A 99 13.83 3.00 -14.26
CA LEU A 99 14.36 4.36 -14.47
C LEU A 99 15.26 4.46 -15.72
N VAL A 100 16.15 3.48 -15.90
CA VAL A 100 17.02 3.41 -17.08
C VAL A 100 16.19 3.23 -18.36
N GLN A 101 15.19 2.33 -18.33
CA GLN A 101 14.25 2.14 -19.43
C GLN A 101 13.48 3.42 -19.74
N ALA A 102 12.98 4.14 -18.73
CA ALA A 102 12.24 5.39 -18.91
C ALA A 102 13.08 6.47 -19.57
N LYS A 103 14.39 6.57 -19.24
CA LYS A 103 15.33 7.51 -19.85
C LYS A 103 15.64 7.16 -21.31
N ARG A 104 15.69 5.88 -21.66
CA ARG A 104 16.11 5.37 -22.99
C ARG A 104 14.94 5.06 -23.91
N ALA A 105 13.70 5.11 -23.43
CA ALA A 105 12.53 4.69 -24.18
C ALA A 105 12.32 5.48 -25.49
N SER A 106 12.25 4.75 -26.58
CA SER A 106 11.85 5.26 -27.89
C SER A 106 10.33 5.55 -27.95
N ALA A 107 9.88 6.22 -29.00
CA ALA A 107 8.44 6.44 -29.21
C ALA A 107 7.65 5.13 -29.34
N ASN A 108 8.27 4.10 -29.94
CA ASN A 108 7.64 2.79 -30.09
C ASN A 108 7.52 2.05 -28.73
N ASP A 109 8.57 2.11 -27.90
CA ASP A 109 8.55 1.53 -26.54
C ASP A 109 7.46 2.18 -25.70
N ARG A 110 7.34 3.52 -25.74
CA ARG A 110 6.28 4.26 -25.04
C ARG A 110 4.88 3.80 -25.46
N LYS A 111 4.66 3.62 -26.76
CA LYS A 111 3.38 3.14 -27.28
C LYS A 111 3.04 1.73 -26.78
N LYS A 112 4.04 0.82 -26.77
CA LYS A 112 3.85 -0.54 -26.24
C LYS A 112 3.47 -0.50 -24.74
N VAL A 113 4.22 0.24 -23.94
CA VAL A 113 3.94 0.37 -22.49
C VAL A 113 2.56 1.00 -22.24
N GLN A 114 2.14 2.00 -23.02
CA GLN A 114 0.79 2.54 -22.92
C GLN A 114 -0.30 1.50 -23.21
N GLN A 115 -0.07 0.64 -24.21
CA GLN A 115 -1.00 -0.46 -24.54
C GLN A 115 -1.09 -1.46 -23.39
N GLU A 116 0.05 -1.84 -22.80
CA GLU A 116 0.11 -2.72 -21.64
C GLU A 116 -0.61 -2.14 -20.43
N ILE A 117 -0.36 -0.85 -20.12
CA ILE A 117 -1.06 -0.12 -19.03
C ILE A 117 -2.58 -0.18 -19.19
N ASN A 118 -3.08 -0.01 -20.42
CA ASN A 118 -4.52 -0.03 -20.69
C ASN A 118 -5.15 -1.43 -20.56
N GLN A 119 -4.35 -2.49 -20.57
CA GLN A 119 -4.82 -3.88 -20.42
C GLN A 119 -4.72 -4.39 -18.98
N VAL A 120 -3.92 -3.74 -18.13
CA VAL A 120 -3.69 -4.17 -16.75
C VAL A 120 -4.74 -3.53 -15.84
N SER A 121 -5.41 -4.37 -15.06
CA SER A 121 -6.23 -3.91 -13.94
C SER A 121 -5.34 -3.09 -12.98
N GLY A 122 -5.74 -1.88 -12.67
CA GLY A 122 -4.89 -0.95 -11.90
C GLY A 122 -4.11 0.06 -12.74
N GLY A 123 -4.00 -0.11 -14.06
CA GLY A 123 -3.26 0.81 -14.91
C GLY A 123 -3.76 2.25 -14.92
N SER A 124 -5.02 2.46 -14.61
CA SER A 124 -5.63 3.80 -14.57
C SER A 124 -5.04 4.72 -13.51
N ILE A 125 -4.41 4.19 -12.45
CA ILE A 125 -3.76 5.00 -11.41
C ILE A 125 -2.43 5.63 -11.90
N ILE A 126 -1.85 5.14 -12.99
CA ILE A 126 -0.58 5.63 -13.51
C ILE A 126 -0.78 7.05 -14.06
N ALA A 127 0.01 7.99 -13.58
CA ALA A 127 -0.02 9.38 -14.00
C ALA A 127 0.30 9.54 -15.51
N ARG A 128 -0.34 10.50 -16.18
CA ARG A 128 -0.18 10.71 -17.64
C ARG A 128 0.61 11.96 -17.99
N ASN A 129 0.84 12.85 -17.02
CA ASN A 129 1.57 14.10 -17.19
C ASN A 129 2.23 14.55 -15.89
N SER A 130 3.05 15.62 -15.96
CA SER A 130 3.83 16.13 -14.83
C SER A 130 2.99 16.61 -13.65
N SER A 131 1.81 17.16 -13.88
CA SER A 131 0.93 17.64 -12.82
C SER A 131 0.25 16.47 -12.07
N GLU A 132 -0.11 15.42 -12.79
CA GLU A 132 -0.62 14.18 -12.19
C GLU A 132 0.48 13.43 -11.44
N ARG A 133 1.73 13.38 -11.96
CA ARG A 133 2.87 12.73 -11.30
C ARG A 133 3.15 13.31 -9.92
N ARG A 134 3.07 14.63 -9.76
CA ARG A 134 3.24 15.26 -8.44
C ARG A 134 2.21 14.76 -7.43
N LEU A 135 0.95 14.69 -7.83
CA LEU A 135 -0.13 14.19 -6.95
C LEU A 135 -0.04 12.67 -6.74
N ALA A 136 0.34 11.91 -7.76
CA ALA A 136 0.59 10.48 -7.63
C ALA A 136 1.75 10.19 -6.67
N ALA A 137 2.83 11.00 -6.69
CA ALA A 137 3.92 10.89 -5.72
C ALA A 137 3.45 11.19 -4.29
N VAL A 138 2.62 12.22 -4.09
CA VAL A 138 2.02 12.51 -2.77
C VAL A 138 1.12 11.35 -2.32
N LEU A 139 0.35 10.76 -3.24
CA LEU A 139 -0.46 9.57 -2.94
C LEU A 139 0.41 8.39 -2.54
N SER A 140 1.49 8.09 -3.28
CA SER A 140 2.43 7.02 -2.97
C SER A 140 3.09 7.19 -1.60
N LEU A 141 3.47 8.42 -1.23
CA LEU A 141 4.00 8.73 0.11
C LEU A 141 2.93 8.49 1.19
N SER A 142 1.69 8.96 0.95
CA SER A 142 0.60 8.81 1.90
C SER A 142 0.19 7.34 2.07
N ALA A 143 0.05 6.59 0.98
CA ALA A 143 -0.29 5.18 1.00
C ALA A 143 0.79 4.37 1.74
N GLY A 144 2.06 4.53 1.36
CA GLY A 144 3.16 3.81 1.99
C GLY A 144 3.28 4.05 3.50
N ILE A 145 2.96 5.25 3.99
CA ILE A 145 2.93 5.53 5.43
C ILE A 145 1.68 4.93 6.08
N ASN A 146 0.51 5.26 5.56
CA ASN A 146 -0.75 5.01 6.23
C ASN A 146 -1.13 3.52 6.20
N GLU A 147 -0.87 2.83 5.09
CA GLU A 147 -1.17 1.42 4.94
C GLU A 147 -0.22 0.57 5.78
N GLU A 148 1.08 0.93 5.87
CA GLU A 148 1.99 0.20 6.72
C GLU A 148 1.65 0.39 8.20
N LEU A 149 1.34 1.60 8.64
CA LEU A 149 0.88 1.85 10.01
C LEU A 149 -0.39 1.06 10.34
N PHE A 150 -1.33 0.98 9.40
CA PHE A 150 -2.59 0.29 9.64
C PHE A 150 -2.45 -1.23 9.60
N PHE A 151 -1.88 -1.79 8.54
CA PHE A 151 -1.87 -3.22 8.30
C PHE A 151 -0.69 -3.95 8.95
N ARG A 152 0.42 -3.28 9.31
CA ARG A 152 1.59 -3.93 9.94
C ARG A 152 1.70 -3.62 11.43
N ALA A 153 1.28 -2.43 11.86
CA ALA A 153 1.36 -2.07 13.27
C ALA A 153 0.00 -2.16 13.96
N PHE A 154 -1.02 -1.40 13.52
CA PHE A 154 -2.25 -1.25 14.29
C PHE A 154 -3.16 -2.49 14.25
N LEU A 155 -3.51 -2.97 13.06
CA LEU A 155 -4.46 -4.08 12.89
C LEU A 155 -3.99 -5.39 13.57
N PRO A 156 -2.73 -5.86 13.40
CA PRO A 156 -2.27 -7.06 14.10
C PRO A 156 -2.32 -6.90 15.62
N VAL A 157 -1.90 -5.76 16.17
CA VAL A 157 -1.93 -5.50 17.62
C VAL A 157 -3.35 -5.55 18.17
N VAL A 158 -4.34 -4.98 17.46
CA VAL A 158 -5.75 -5.04 17.84
C VAL A 158 -6.25 -6.50 17.84
N ILE A 159 -5.91 -7.27 16.80
CA ILE A 159 -6.32 -8.68 16.72
C ILE A 159 -5.65 -9.49 17.84
N ILE A 160 -4.34 -9.32 18.07
CA ILE A 160 -3.61 -10.00 19.17
C ILE A 160 -4.26 -9.69 20.52
N GLY A 161 -4.65 -8.43 20.76
CA GLY A 161 -5.34 -8.03 21.98
C GLY A 161 -6.71 -8.70 22.20
N LEU A 162 -7.32 -9.23 21.13
CA LEU A 162 -8.60 -9.95 21.17
C LEU A 162 -8.43 -11.48 21.32
N ILE A 163 -7.48 -12.06 20.56
CA ILE A 163 -7.34 -13.52 20.48
C ILE A 163 -6.20 -14.09 21.35
N GLY A 164 -5.35 -13.21 21.91
CA GLY A 164 -4.19 -13.58 22.72
C GLY A 164 -2.88 -13.66 21.93
N SER A 165 -1.77 -13.50 22.65
CA SER A 165 -0.40 -13.53 22.07
C SER A 165 -0.03 -14.89 21.47
N ASP A 166 -0.58 -15.99 22.00
CA ASP A 166 -0.30 -17.33 21.48
C ASP A 166 -0.79 -17.53 20.04
N LEU A 167 -1.74 -16.69 19.60
CA LEU A 167 -2.27 -16.68 18.24
C LEU A 167 -1.75 -15.51 17.40
N ALA A 168 -0.62 -14.91 17.77
CA ALA A 168 -0.09 -13.74 17.07
C ALA A 168 0.22 -14.00 15.59
N ILE A 169 0.70 -15.20 15.25
CA ILE A 169 0.91 -15.57 13.83
C ILE A 169 -0.41 -15.55 13.06
N LEU A 170 -1.49 -16.03 13.66
CA LEU A 170 -2.82 -15.96 13.03
C LEU A 170 -3.26 -14.49 12.82
N ALA A 171 -3.04 -13.62 13.79
CA ALA A 171 -3.35 -12.20 13.67
C ALA A 171 -2.57 -11.53 12.51
N ILE A 172 -1.28 -11.86 12.37
CA ILE A 172 -0.42 -11.41 11.27
C ILE A 172 -0.98 -11.89 9.92
N VAL A 173 -1.30 -13.17 9.80
CA VAL A 173 -1.87 -13.75 8.56
C VAL A 173 -3.20 -13.08 8.20
N ILE A 174 -4.10 -12.89 9.18
CA ILE A 174 -5.38 -12.19 8.97
C ILE A 174 -5.13 -10.79 8.43
N SER A 175 -4.19 -10.04 9.01
CA SER A 175 -3.87 -8.68 8.54
C SER A 175 -3.37 -8.66 7.10
N VAL A 176 -2.52 -9.59 6.70
CA VAL A 176 -2.01 -9.73 5.33
C VAL A 176 -3.13 -10.09 4.36
N VAL A 177 -4.02 -11.00 4.74
CA VAL A 177 -5.19 -11.38 3.91
C VAL A 177 -6.13 -10.18 3.72
N ILE A 178 -6.41 -9.43 4.78
CA ILE A 178 -7.24 -8.22 4.71
C ILE A 178 -6.57 -7.17 3.81
N PHE A 179 -5.24 -6.97 3.90
CA PHE A 179 -4.51 -6.08 3.01
C PHE A 179 -4.68 -6.43 1.52
N GLY A 180 -4.61 -7.71 1.17
CA GLY A 180 -4.94 -8.15 -0.19
C GLY A 180 -6.41 -7.88 -0.55
N ALA A 181 -7.33 -8.17 0.37
CA ALA A 181 -8.77 -8.07 0.12
C ALA A 181 -9.26 -6.63 -0.10
N VAL A 182 -8.72 -5.64 0.59
CA VAL A 182 -9.09 -4.22 0.37
C VAL A 182 -8.72 -3.73 -1.04
N HIS A 183 -7.83 -4.44 -1.75
CA HIS A 183 -7.48 -4.15 -3.13
C HIS A 183 -8.40 -4.84 -4.19
N LEU A 184 -9.60 -5.30 -3.76
CA LEU A 184 -10.59 -5.94 -4.64
C LEU A 184 -10.96 -5.09 -5.87
N TYR A 185 -10.85 -3.77 -5.78
CA TYR A 185 -11.07 -2.86 -6.90
C TYR A 185 -10.11 -3.10 -8.08
N GLN A 186 -8.95 -3.74 -7.84
CA GLN A 186 -8.00 -4.12 -8.89
C GLN A 186 -8.31 -5.51 -9.51
N GLY A 187 -9.39 -6.18 -9.07
CA GLY A 187 -9.73 -7.52 -9.51
C GLY A 187 -8.88 -8.63 -8.87
N LEU A 188 -9.14 -9.88 -9.24
CA LEU A 188 -8.50 -11.05 -8.60
C LEU A 188 -6.96 -11.02 -8.71
N ARG A 189 -6.42 -10.65 -9.86
CA ARG A 189 -4.96 -10.51 -10.05
C ARG A 189 -4.37 -9.44 -9.12
N GLY A 190 -5.09 -8.33 -8.94
CA GLY A 190 -4.70 -7.27 -8.01
C GLY A 190 -4.65 -7.77 -6.57
N ILE A 191 -5.68 -8.46 -6.10
CA ILE A 191 -5.73 -9.07 -4.75
C ILE A 191 -4.52 -9.99 -4.53
N MET A 192 -4.21 -10.86 -5.49
CA MET A 192 -3.08 -11.79 -5.37
C MET A 192 -1.75 -11.05 -5.31
N LEU A 193 -1.52 -10.09 -6.20
CA LEU A 193 -0.27 -9.32 -6.24
C LEU A 193 -0.10 -8.46 -4.99
N THR A 194 -1.14 -7.74 -4.56
CA THR A 194 -1.08 -6.95 -3.33
C THR A 194 -0.99 -7.82 -2.09
N GLY A 195 -1.61 -8.99 -2.07
CA GLY A 195 -1.43 -9.99 -1.01
C GLY A 195 0.03 -10.45 -0.89
N ILE A 196 0.70 -10.76 -2.01
CA ILE A 196 2.13 -11.10 -2.03
C ILE A 196 2.98 -9.92 -1.53
N ILE A 197 2.69 -8.70 -1.98
CA ILE A 197 3.34 -7.48 -1.47
C ILE A 197 3.09 -7.34 0.04
N GLY A 198 1.88 -7.65 0.49
CA GLY A 198 1.52 -7.67 1.90
C GLY A 198 2.40 -8.61 2.73
N VAL A 199 2.63 -9.83 2.24
CA VAL A 199 3.57 -10.79 2.87
C VAL A 199 4.97 -10.22 2.91
N VAL A 200 5.45 -9.69 1.79
CA VAL A 200 6.79 -9.12 1.66
C VAL A 200 7.03 -7.99 2.67
N MET A 201 6.10 -7.03 2.77
CA MET A 201 6.24 -5.91 3.72
C MET A 201 6.18 -6.41 5.18
N MET A 202 5.34 -7.41 5.46
CA MET A 202 5.30 -8.02 6.79
C MET A 202 6.61 -8.73 7.14
N VAL A 203 7.21 -9.47 6.20
CA VAL A 203 8.54 -10.09 6.38
C VAL A 203 9.60 -9.05 6.68
N VAL A 204 9.62 -7.93 5.96
CA VAL A 204 10.56 -6.83 6.22
C VAL A 204 10.34 -6.23 7.61
N TYR A 205 9.09 -6.02 8.02
CA TYR A 205 8.77 -5.51 9.35
C TYR A 205 9.25 -6.46 10.45
N LEU A 206 8.91 -7.74 10.37
CA LEU A 206 9.31 -8.75 11.35
C LEU A 206 10.82 -8.98 11.39
N ALA A 207 11.49 -8.88 10.25
CA ALA A 207 12.96 -9.03 10.16
C ALA A 207 13.73 -7.88 10.81
N THR A 208 13.16 -6.67 10.75
CA THR A 208 13.87 -5.44 11.18
C THR A 208 13.38 -4.92 12.53
N GLY A 209 12.21 -5.36 12.99
CA GLY A 209 11.51 -4.80 14.16
C GLY A 209 11.12 -3.31 13.98
N SER A 210 11.21 -2.77 12.78
CA SER A 210 10.99 -1.35 12.48
C SER A 210 10.01 -1.13 11.34
N ILE A 211 8.95 -0.39 11.61
CA ILE A 211 7.94 -0.01 10.61
C ILE A 211 8.51 0.92 9.51
N PHE A 212 9.63 1.57 9.78
CA PHE A 212 10.28 2.49 8.85
C PHE A 212 10.70 1.82 7.53
N TRP A 213 11.23 0.59 7.60
CA TRP A 213 11.72 -0.12 6.41
C TRP A 213 10.62 -0.54 5.44
N PRO A 214 9.52 -1.19 5.86
CA PRO A 214 8.43 -1.46 4.95
C PRO A 214 7.78 -0.18 4.41
N ILE A 215 7.67 0.91 5.18
CA ILE A 215 7.22 2.21 4.68
C ILE A 215 8.08 2.68 3.50
N ILE A 216 9.40 2.68 3.65
CA ILE A 216 10.31 3.11 2.57
C ILE A 216 10.16 2.23 1.33
N LEU A 217 10.14 0.91 1.51
CA LEU A 217 10.02 -0.01 0.38
C LEU A 217 8.67 0.15 -0.33
N HIS A 218 7.58 0.30 0.41
CA HIS A 218 6.26 0.53 -0.14
C HIS A 218 6.22 1.83 -0.97
N ILE A 219 6.73 2.93 -0.42
CA ILE A 219 6.85 4.21 -1.14
C ILE A 219 7.64 4.05 -2.44
N ILE A 220 8.77 3.35 -2.40
CA ILE A 220 9.60 3.10 -3.60
C ILE A 220 8.82 2.30 -4.66
N MET A 221 8.11 1.26 -4.25
CA MET A 221 7.29 0.44 -5.15
C MET A 221 6.16 1.25 -5.78
N ASP A 222 5.48 2.07 -5.00
CA ASP A 222 4.39 2.90 -5.47
C ASP A 222 4.87 4.03 -6.39
N ILE A 223 5.94 4.73 -6.03
CA ILE A 223 6.55 5.74 -6.91
C ILE A 223 7.02 5.09 -8.21
N ARG A 224 7.62 3.89 -8.16
CA ARG A 224 7.99 3.17 -9.37
C ARG A 224 6.76 2.90 -10.24
N SER A 225 5.68 2.39 -9.68
CA SER A 225 4.48 2.01 -10.42
C SER A 225 3.69 3.22 -10.95
N THR A 226 3.54 4.29 -10.18
CA THR A 226 2.68 5.43 -10.51
C THR A 226 3.41 6.55 -11.24
N VAL A 227 4.69 6.80 -10.90
CA VAL A 227 5.48 7.92 -11.42
C VAL A 227 6.52 7.47 -12.44
N VAL A 228 7.38 6.49 -12.10
CA VAL A 228 8.47 6.07 -13.00
C VAL A 228 7.94 5.38 -14.25
N ILE A 229 6.97 4.48 -14.12
CA ILE A 229 6.28 3.87 -15.27
C ILE A 229 5.54 4.94 -16.10
N SER A 230 5.03 5.99 -15.46
CA SER A 230 4.46 7.14 -16.18
C SER A 230 5.48 7.84 -17.07
N TYR A 231 6.72 8.04 -16.60
CA TYR A 231 7.79 8.58 -17.47
C TYR A 231 8.14 7.62 -18.60
N LEU A 232 8.16 6.33 -18.33
CA LEU A 232 8.40 5.30 -19.35
C LEU A 232 7.31 5.33 -20.43
N ALA A 233 6.05 5.52 -20.05
CA ALA A 233 4.92 5.52 -20.97
C ALA A 233 4.71 6.85 -21.69
N TYR A 234 4.79 7.99 -20.99
CA TYR A 234 4.34 9.30 -21.49
C TYR A 234 5.48 10.33 -21.68
N GLY A 235 6.71 10.01 -21.29
CA GLY A 235 7.85 10.95 -21.38
C GLY A 235 7.68 12.14 -20.42
N ASN A 236 8.17 13.31 -20.84
CA ASN A 236 8.16 14.54 -20.02
C ASN A 236 6.89 15.40 -20.21
N LYS A 237 5.79 14.81 -20.66
CA LYS A 237 4.52 15.55 -20.80
C LYS A 237 4.03 16.13 -19.48
#